data_5a1dcd2238ac87ff6598b8c706f76b02
#
_entry.id   5a1dcd2238ac87ff6598b8c706f76b02
#
_cell.length_a   1.000
_cell.length_b   1.000
_cell.length_c   1.000
_cell.angle_alpha   90.00
_cell.angle_beta   90.00
_cell.angle_gamma   90.00
#
_symmetry.space_group_name_H-M   'P 1'
#
loop_
_entity.id
_entity.type
_entity.pdbx_description
1 polymer ?
#
loop_
_entity_poly.entity_id
_entity_poly.type
_entity_poly.pdbx_seq_one_letter_code
_entity_poly.pdbx_strand_id
1 'polypeptide(L)'
;MRRIVALLCVPALLTGAATGCAGDPAEARSELTVRVLVRDINLRPVGVDCAGTGPYTHFHNRAPFRLLDPDGRTLTEGKLTSGRSVPAFEEDLEVSKVPTYCEFRVPVEVARRDAYRLVVDDRPPIALTADTSEGPALVAVVPS
;
A
#
# COMPACT_ATOMS: atom_id res chain seq x y z
N MET A 1 -24.28 -48.01 -72.25
CA MET A 1 -24.20 -48.30 -70.84
C MET A 1 -22.98 -47.57 -70.25
N ARG A 2 -23.13 -46.39 -69.71
CA ARG A 2 -22.04 -45.62 -69.09
C ARG A 2 -22.44 -45.35 -67.63
N ARG A 3 -21.68 -45.96 -66.71
CA ARG A 3 -21.84 -45.80 -65.31
C ARG A 3 -21.01 -44.55 -64.87
N ILE A 4 -21.70 -43.55 -64.40
CA ILE A 4 -21.08 -42.34 -63.79
C ILE A 4 -20.92 -42.62 -62.30
N VAL A 5 -19.66 -42.66 -61.89
CA VAL A 5 -19.31 -42.76 -60.46
C VAL A 5 -19.17 -41.30 -59.94
N ALA A 6 -20.07 -40.91 -59.05
CA ALA A 6 -20.02 -39.60 -58.36
C ALA A 6 -19.06 -39.75 -57.22
N LEU A 7 -17.96 -38.94 -57.20
CA LEU A 7 -17.05 -38.78 -56.10
C LEU A 7 -17.65 -37.73 -55.16
N LEU A 8 -18.02 -38.14 -53.95
CA LEU A 8 -18.40 -37.25 -52.86
C LEU A 8 -17.15 -36.77 -52.14
N CYS A 9 -16.77 -35.49 -52.32
CA CYS A 9 -15.80 -34.79 -51.49
C CYS A 9 -16.43 -34.37 -50.19
N VAL A 10 -15.96 -34.91 -49.06
CA VAL A 10 -16.31 -34.50 -47.73
C VAL A 10 -15.31 -33.43 -47.29
N PRO A 11 -15.72 -32.19 -46.95
CA PRO A 11 -14.83 -31.22 -46.36
C PRO A 11 -14.65 -31.53 -44.88
N ALA A 12 -13.41 -31.82 -44.47
CA ALA A 12 -13.03 -31.89 -43.05
C ALA A 12 -13.00 -30.51 -42.46
N LEU A 13 -13.95 -30.21 -41.57
CA LEU A 13 -13.96 -29.02 -40.73
C LEU A 13 -12.92 -29.21 -39.64
N LEU A 14 -11.76 -28.55 -39.75
CA LEU A 14 -10.81 -28.34 -38.66
C LEU A 14 -11.38 -27.33 -37.69
N THR A 15 -11.97 -27.81 -36.61
CA THR A 15 -12.27 -26.96 -35.43
C THR A 15 -10.96 -26.70 -34.69
N GLY A 16 -10.34 -25.56 -34.97
CA GLY A 16 -9.24 -25.01 -34.16
C GLY A 16 -9.75 -24.66 -32.79
N ALA A 17 -9.41 -25.44 -31.76
CA ALA A 17 -9.56 -25.07 -30.37
C ALA A 17 -8.57 -23.93 -30.07
N ALA A 18 -9.07 -22.70 -30.06
CA ALA A 18 -8.34 -21.59 -29.49
C ALA A 18 -8.29 -21.82 -27.98
N THR A 19 -7.21 -22.37 -27.47
CA THR A 19 -6.86 -22.30 -26.04
C THR A 19 -6.54 -20.85 -25.73
N GLY A 20 -7.58 -20.09 -25.39
CA GLY A 20 -7.42 -18.79 -24.77
C GLY A 20 -6.67 -19.00 -23.47
N CYS A 21 -5.44 -18.50 -23.36
CA CYS A 21 -4.82 -18.25 -22.08
C CYS A 21 -5.74 -17.25 -21.38
N ALA A 22 -6.57 -17.74 -20.45
CA ALA A 22 -7.19 -16.89 -19.43
C ALA A 22 -6.03 -16.42 -18.57
N GLY A 23 -5.42 -15.29 -18.93
CA GLY A 23 -4.58 -14.54 -18.01
C GLY A 23 -5.48 -14.20 -16.82
N ASP A 24 -5.02 -14.51 -15.62
CA ASP A 24 -5.67 -14.05 -14.40
C ASP A 24 -5.99 -12.56 -14.59
N PRO A 25 -7.24 -12.11 -14.32
CA PRO A 25 -7.55 -10.72 -14.43
C PRO A 25 -6.58 -9.98 -13.50
N ALA A 26 -5.73 -9.14 -14.08
CA ALA A 26 -4.77 -8.34 -13.32
C ALA A 26 -5.55 -7.64 -12.22
N GLU A 27 -5.26 -8.01 -10.98
CA GLU A 27 -5.99 -7.55 -9.81
C GLU A 27 -5.97 -6.01 -9.81
N ALA A 28 -7.15 -5.37 -9.80
CA ALA A 28 -7.25 -3.92 -9.91
C ALA A 28 -6.46 -3.25 -8.79
N ARG A 29 -5.47 -2.45 -9.15
CA ARG A 29 -4.66 -1.68 -8.22
C ARG A 29 -5.29 -0.33 -7.96
N SER A 30 -5.14 0.16 -6.74
CA SER A 30 -5.59 1.48 -6.31
C SER A 30 -4.41 2.25 -5.75
N GLU A 31 -4.39 3.54 -6.03
CA GLU A 31 -3.46 4.46 -5.37
C GLU A 31 -3.98 4.78 -3.98
N LEU A 32 -3.13 4.58 -2.98
CA LEU A 32 -3.39 4.85 -1.57
C LEU A 32 -2.20 5.62 -0.98
N THR A 33 -2.44 6.40 0.05
CA THR A 33 -1.37 6.99 0.85
C THR A 33 -1.22 6.21 2.16
N VAL A 34 -0.06 5.63 2.41
CA VAL A 34 0.29 5.11 3.73
C VAL A 34 0.78 6.28 4.58
N ARG A 35 0.11 6.51 5.72
CA ARG A 35 0.46 7.53 6.71
C ARG A 35 0.92 6.84 7.98
N VAL A 36 2.12 7.11 8.42
CA VAL A 36 2.66 6.59 9.68
C VAL A 36 2.85 7.74 10.64
N LEU A 37 2.10 7.73 11.72
CA LEU A 37 2.13 8.73 12.79
C LEU A 37 2.93 8.17 13.97
N VAL A 38 4.16 8.58 14.10
CA VAL A 38 5.05 8.16 15.19
C VAL A 38 5.05 9.21 16.29
N ARG A 39 4.66 8.82 17.50
CA ARG A 39 4.63 9.73 18.64
C ARG A 39 6.02 10.30 18.90
N ASP A 40 6.13 11.62 18.92
CA ASP A 40 7.36 12.30 19.32
C ASP A 40 7.35 12.52 20.84
N ILE A 41 8.44 12.19 21.48
CA ILE A 41 8.63 12.43 22.92
C ILE A 41 9.01 13.89 23.23
N ASN A 42 9.32 14.68 22.20
CA ASN A 42 9.71 16.08 22.31
C ASN A 42 8.56 17.00 21.88
N LEU A 43 8.52 18.19 22.47
CA LEU A 43 7.68 19.26 21.94
C LEU A 43 8.38 19.90 20.74
N ARG A 44 7.65 20.04 19.63
CA ARG A 44 8.19 20.63 18.39
C ARG A 44 7.28 21.71 17.81
N PRO A 45 7.84 22.63 17.01
CA PRO A 45 7.03 23.39 16.07
C PRO A 45 6.36 22.44 15.08
N VAL A 46 5.15 22.80 14.63
CA VAL A 46 4.45 22.07 13.57
C VAL A 46 5.12 22.33 12.20
N GLY A 47 5.13 21.33 11.32
CA GLY A 47 5.61 21.45 9.94
C GLY A 47 7.13 21.37 9.76
N VAL A 48 7.91 21.03 10.81
CA VAL A 48 9.36 20.85 10.71
C VAL A 48 9.72 19.40 10.42
N ASP A 49 10.92 19.18 9.87
CA ASP A 49 11.44 17.85 9.64
C ASP A 49 11.63 17.10 10.97
N CYS A 50 11.30 15.82 10.95
CA CYS A 50 11.42 14.96 12.10
C CYS A 50 11.78 13.53 11.74
N ALA A 51 12.11 12.74 12.77
CA ALA A 51 12.30 11.29 12.70
C ALA A 51 11.77 10.68 14.00
N GLY A 52 11.63 9.38 14.03
CA GLY A 52 11.28 8.65 15.25
C GLY A 52 12.30 8.87 16.34
N THR A 53 11.84 8.91 17.58
CA THR A 53 12.64 9.16 18.77
C THR A 53 12.49 8.04 19.79
N GLY A 54 13.43 7.91 20.71
CA GLY A 54 13.43 6.87 21.73
C GLY A 54 13.40 5.45 21.10
N PRO A 55 12.42 4.62 21.41
CA PRO A 55 12.32 3.27 20.86
C PRO A 55 11.94 3.21 19.37
N TYR A 56 11.60 4.36 18.76
CA TYR A 56 11.07 4.46 17.40
C TYR A 56 12.08 5.01 16.38
N THR A 57 13.36 5.03 16.69
CA THR A 57 14.43 5.56 15.81
C THR A 57 14.54 4.89 14.45
N HIS A 58 13.94 3.70 14.29
CA HIS A 58 13.83 3.01 13.01
C HIS A 58 12.85 3.67 12.02
N PHE A 59 12.02 4.63 12.49
CA PHE A 59 11.21 5.47 11.61
C PHE A 59 11.99 6.72 11.23
N HIS A 60 12.62 6.70 10.08
CA HIS A 60 13.42 7.81 9.56
C HIS A 60 13.33 7.88 8.03
N ASN A 61 13.76 8.99 7.46
CA ASN A 61 13.88 9.12 6.02
C ASN A 61 14.69 7.96 5.43
N ARG A 62 14.15 7.31 4.39
CA ARG A 62 14.71 6.15 3.69
C ARG A 62 14.71 4.83 4.48
N ALA A 63 14.06 4.76 5.66
CA ALA A 63 13.83 3.48 6.32
C ALA A 63 13.07 2.52 5.39
N PRO A 64 13.53 1.27 5.23
CA PRO A 64 12.83 0.32 4.37
C PRO A 64 11.49 -0.07 4.98
N PHE A 65 10.47 -0.22 4.13
CA PHE A 65 9.17 -0.73 4.55
C PHE A 65 8.63 -1.79 3.60
N ARG A 66 7.74 -2.62 4.11
CA ARG A 66 6.89 -3.54 3.35
C ARG A 66 5.45 -3.38 3.78
N LEU A 67 4.55 -3.31 2.80
CA LEU A 67 3.11 -3.37 3.03
C LEU A 67 2.65 -4.80 2.77
N LEU A 68 1.99 -5.40 3.74
CA LEU A 68 1.56 -6.78 3.71
C LEU A 68 0.03 -6.88 3.66
N ASP A 69 -0.46 -7.95 3.04
CA ASP A 69 -1.85 -8.38 3.16
C ASP A 69 -2.11 -9.11 4.51
N PRO A 70 -3.36 -9.49 4.82
CA PRO A 70 -3.69 -10.22 6.04
C PRO A 70 -2.93 -11.56 6.19
N ASP A 71 -2.60 -12.20 5.08
CA ASP A 71 -1.88 -13.49 5.05
C ASP A 71 -0.37 -13.33 5.20
N GLY A 72 0.13 -12.09 5.25
CA GLY A 72 1.55 -11.76 5.41
C GLY A 72 2.33 -11.73 4.09
N ARG A 73 1.65 -11.76 2.94
CA ARG A 73 2.31 -11.59 1.65
C ARG A 73 2.62 -10.13 1.40
N THR A 74 3.79 -9.86 0.88
CA THR A 74 4.20 -8.50 0.50
C THR A 74 3.43 -8.03 -0.74
N LEU A 75 2.70 -6.92 -0.59
CA LEU A 75 1.97 -6.25 -1.68
C LEU A 75 2.86 -5.23 -2.39
N THR A 76 3.65 -4.49 -1.62
CA THR A 76 4.64 -3.54 -2.12
C THR A 76 5.71 -3.28 -1.06
N GLU A 77 6.85 -2.79 -1.50
CA GLU A 77 7.96 -2.40 -0.64
C GLU A 77 8.58 -1.11 -1.12
N GLY A 78 9.30 -0.42 -0.25
CA GLY A 78 9.93 0.85 -0.58
C GLY A 78 10.68 1.43 0.60
N LYS A 79 10.80 2.76 0.58
CA LYS A 79 11.46 3.53 1.64
C LYS A 79 10.55 4.65 2.10
N LEU A 80 10.54 4.91 3.41
CA LEU A 80 9.84 6.04 3.97
C LEU A 80 10.39 7.35 3.41
N THR A 81 9.53 8.33 3.26
CA THR A 81 9.90 9.72 2.91
C THR A 81 10.43 10.47 4.14
N SER A 82 10.76 11.74 4.00
CA SER A 82 11.06 12.59 5.16
C SER A 82 9.81 12.75 6.03
N GLY A 83 10.00 12.63 7.35
CA GLY A 83 8.95 12.86 8.32
C GLY A 83 8.69 14.35 8.52
N ARG A 84 7.44 14.71 8.80
CA ARG A 84 7.00 16.07 9.15
C ARG A 84 6.25 16.05 10.46
N SER A 85 6.55 17.01 11.34
CA SER A 85 5.83 17.15 12.60
C SER A 85 4.40 17.65 12.35
N VAL A 86 3.42 16.91 12.86
CA VAL A 86 2.00 17.27 12.84
C VAL A 86 1.49 17.37 14.28
N PRO A 87 0.52 18.25 14.59
CA PRO A 87 0.01 18.36 15.95
C PRO A 87 -0.65 17.05 16.41
N ALA A 88 -0.46 16.73 17.69
CA ALA A 88 -1.12 15.57 18.30
C ALA A 88 -2.57 15.87 18.72
N PHE A 89 -2.97 17.13 18.71
CA PHE A 89 -4.30 17.63 19.07
C PHE A 89 -4.78 18.63 18.01
N GLU A 90 -6.10 18.77 17.87
CA GLU A 90 -6.71 19.72 16.93
C GLU A 90 -6.77 21.14 17.51
N GLU A 91 -6.73 21.28 18.85
CA GLU A 91 -6.80 22.57 19.50
C GLU A 91 -5.53 23.41 19.26
N ASP A 92 -5.72 24.67 18.90
CA ASP A 92 -4.65 25.64 18.86
C ASP A 92 -4.28 26.05 20.30
N LEU A 93 -3.12 25.60 20.73
CA LEU A 93 -2.62 25.90 22.09
C LEU A 93 -1.91 27.26 22.20
N GLU A 94 -1.85 28.02 21.08
CA GLU A 94 -1.20 29.36 21.00
C GLU A 94 0.25 29.38 21.51
N VAL A 95 0.96 28.24 21.35
CA VAL A 95 2.36 28.09 21.76
C VAL A 95 3.23 27.64 20.59
N SER A 96 4.51 28.02 20.61
CA SER A 96 5.42 27.75 19.50
C SER A 96 5.82 26.28 19.36
N LYS A 97 5.66 25.48 20.40
CA LYS A 97 6.00 24.05 20.42
C LYS A 97 4.88 23.28 21.11
N VAL A 98 4.38 22.27 20.44
CA VAL A 98 3.28 21.43 20.90
C VAL A 98 3.68 19.96 20.92
N PRO A 99 2.93 19.09 21.61
CA PRO A 99 3.02 17.66 21.39
C PRO A 99 2.72 17.32 19.93
N THR A 100 3.58 16.54 19.29
CA THR A 100 3.47 16.21 17.87
C THR A 100 3.59 14.71 17.64
N TYR A 101 3.08 14.27 16.46
CA TYR A 101 3.55 13.08 15.80
C TYR A 101 4.57 13.47 14.72
N CYS A 102 5.50 12.56 14.45
CA CYS A 102 6.28 12.61 13.23
C CYS A 102 5.54 11.79 12.18
N GLU A 103 4.98 12.45 11.17
CA GLU A 103 4.21 11.83 10.11
C GLU A 103 5.09 11.52 8.90
N PHE A 104 5.03 10.27 8.43
CA PHE A 104 5.61 9.83 7.16
C PHE A 104 4.48 9.51 6.20
N ARG A 105 4.46 10.14 5.02
CA ARG A 105 3.45 9.92 3.96
C ARG A 105 4.10 9.26 2.77
N VAL A 106 3.60 8.07 2.37
CA VAL A 106 4.13 7.32 1.24
C VAL A 106 3.00 6.96 0.29
N PRO A 107 3.00 7.46 -0.94
CA PRO A 107 2.07 6.99 -1.95
C PRO A 107 2.44 5.55 -2.36
N VAL A 108 1.44 4.69 -2.47
CA VAL A 108 1.59 3.30 -2.89
C VAL A 108 0.50 2.92 -3.87
N GLU A 109 0.82 2.04 -4.80
CA GLU A 109 -0.14 1.46 -5.72
C GLU A 109 -0.26 -0.04 -5.44
N VAL A 110 -1.39 -0.46 -4.89
CA VAL A 110 -1.60 -1.83 -4.41
C VAL A 110 -2.98 -2.37 -4.75
N ALA A 111 -3.09 -3.67 -4.82
CA ALA A 111 -4.36 -4.37 -4.90
C ALA A 111 -5.17 -4.13 -3.62
N ARG A 112 -6.49 -3.94 -3.78
CA ARG A 112 -7.40 -3.74 -2.65
C ARG A 112 -7.46 -4.99 -1.77
N ARG A 113 -7.40 -4.78 -0.46
CA ARG A 113 -7.53 -5.81 0.58
C ARG A 113 -8.45 -5.31 1.71
N ASP A 114 -8.99 -6.24 2.48
CA ASP A 114 -9.84 -5.91 3.65
C ASP A 114 -9.02 -5.37 4.81
N ALA A 115 -7.74 -5.74 4.88
CA ALA A 115 -6.82 -5.24 5.89
C ALA A 115 -5.39 -5.19 5.36
N TYR A 116 -4.58 -4.35 5.99
CA TYR A 116 -3.17 -4.19 5.64
C TYR A 116 -2.31 -4.14 6.90
N ARG A 117 -1.06 -4.56 6.78
CA ARG A 117 -0.05 -4.45 7.82
C ARG A 117 1.22 -3.83 7.26
N LEU A 118 1.85 -2.98 8.05
CA LEU A 118 3.10 -2.31 7.70
C LEU A 118 4.24 -2.89 8.52
N VAL A 119 5.34 -3.24 7.85
CA VAL A 119 6.61 -3.59 8.47
C VAL A 119 7.62 -2.51 8.12
N VAL A 120 8.28 -1.94 9.12
CA VAL A 120 9.37 -0.96 8.93
C VAL A 120 10.62 -1.53 9.58
N ASP A 121 11.73 -1.53 8.83
CA ASP A 121 13.05 -1.99 9.28
C ASP A 121 13.01 -3.39 9.96
N ASP A 122 12.28 -4.33 9.34
CA ASP A 122 12.08 -5.71 9.82
C ASP A 122 11.54 -5.84 11.26
N ARG A 123 10.88 -4.79 11.76
CA ARG A 123 10.20 -4.81 13.06
C ARG A 123 8.84 -5.52 12.96
N PRO A 124 8.22 -5.86 14.09
CA PRO A 124 6.89 -6.48 14.09
C PRO A 124 5.88 -5.69 13.26
N PRO A 125 4.96 -6.37 12.56
CA PRO A 125 3.95 -5.73 11.73
C PRO A 125 3.01 -4.83 12.55
N ILE A 126 2.67 -3.68 12.00
CA ILE A 126 1.72 -2.71 12.55
C ILE A 126 0.44 -2.77 11.71
N ALA A 127 -0.71 -2.90 12.34
CA ALA A 127 -1.99 -2.83 11.64
C ALA A 127 -2.24 -1.42 11.08
N LEU A 128 -2.81 -1.35 9.88
CA LEU A 128 -3.22 -0.11 9.24
C LEU A 128 -4.74 0.01 9.28
N THR A 129 -5.22 1.22 9.56
CA THR A 129 -6.65 1.56 9.53
C THR A 129 -6.94 2.45 8.33
N ALA A 130 -8.04 2.19 7.63
CA ALA A 130 -8.46 3.05 6.54
C ALA A 130 -8.92 4.42 7.08
N ASP A 131 -8.47 5.48 6.44
CA ASP A 131 -8.88 6.86 6.70
C ASP A 131 -9.18 7.53 5.36
N THR A 132 -10.35 8.11 5.24
CA THR A 132 -10.80 8.79 4.04
C THR A 132 -11.03 10.29 4.24
N SER A 133 -10.70 10.83 5.40
CA SER A 133 -10.91 12.25 5.75
C SER A 133 -10.13 13.21 4.85
N GLU A 134 -8.93 12.81 4.42
CA GLU A 134 -8.04 13.59 3.54
C GLU A 134 -7.75 12.86 2.21
N GLY A 135 -8.67 11.99 1.77
CA GLY A 135 -8.48 11.10 0.62
C GLY A 135 -8.21 9.66 1.04
N PRO A 136 -8.09 8.72 0.08
CA PRO A 136 -7.90 7.31 0.41
C PRO A 136 -6.53 7.07 1.05
N ALA A 137 -6.51 6.84 2.34
CA ALA A 137 -5.29 6.61 3.12
C ALA A 137 -5.40 5.38 4.02
N LEU A 138 -4.24 4.82 4.34
CA LEU A 138 -4.05 3.78 5.35
C LEU A 138 -3.18 4.35 6.45
N VAL A 139 -3.66 4.38 7.68
CA VAL A 139 -2.99 5.04 8.81
C VAL A 139 -2.50 4.03 9.83
N ALA A 140 -1.23 4.16 10.22
CA ALA A 140 -0.65 3.53 11.39
C ALA A 140 -0.31 4.58 12.44
N VAL A 141 -0.71 4.36 13.68
CA VAL A 141 -0.30 5.17 14.83
C VAL A 141 0.67 4.36 15.68
N VAL A 142 1.81 4.93 16.03
CA VAL A 142 2.87 4.26 16.79
C VAL A 142 3.19 5.09 18.04
N PRO A 143 3.11 4.50 19.22
CA PRO A 143 2.68 3.14 19.56
C PRO A 143 1.19 2.93 19.28
N SER A 144 0.86 1.71 18.89
CA SER A 144 -0.53 1.26 18.66
C SER A 144 -1.11 0.67 19.94
#